data_d2cb8fe859ff998006e0766921bb2abe
#
_entry.id   d2cb8fe859ff998006e0766921bb2abe
#
_cell.length_a   1.000
_cell.length_b   1.000
_cell.length_c   1.000
_cell.angle_alpha   90.00
_cell.angle_beta   90.00
_cell.angle_gamma   90.00
#
_symmetry.space_group_name_H-M   'P 1'
#
loop_
_entity.id
_entity.type
_entity.pdbx_description
1 polymer ?
#
loop_
_entity_poly.entity_id
_entity_poly.type
_entity_poly.pdbx_seq_one_letter_code
_entity_poly.pdbx_strand_id
1 'polypeptide(L)'
;MRQMLAAVIVTLCTVVTGFAGDGTLSKPDVLGEENVMLTEKLSKNYDTFIVRDFSTEGAEIVNMNDEEKGKLAEIKPEIVKVLTESIVKHVKKETAFKTVASNTTPKGRAVVLEGKFTRFNAGHGAAKFFLGWVAPEGAKTNISVSGRLVDSVTGKELATFNDTRSGGEGSTMGFVGYVYRIQAKDQGEEIAEFIKELY
;
A
#
# COMPACT_ATOMS: atom_id res chain seq x y z
N MET A 1 -56.98 -40.54 -49.83
CA MET A 1 -56.73 -40.05 -48.49
C MET A 1 -55.23 -40.03 -48.25
N ARG A 2 -54.61 -38.87 -48.38
CA ARG A 2 -53.16 -38.67 -48.12
C ARG A 2 -53.07 -37.74 -46.92
N GLN A 3 -52.60 -38.25 -45.80
CA GLN A 3 -52.28 -37.46 -44.60
C GLN A 3 -50.93 -36.81 -44.79
N MET A 4 -50.86 -35.47 -44.77
CA MET A 4 -49.60 -34.70 -44.66
C MET A 4 -49.23 -34.57 -43.18
N LEU A 5 -48.10 -35.17 -42.79
CA LEU A 5 -47.46 -34.92 -41.51
C LEU A 5 -46.66 -33.58 -41.63
N ALA A 6 -47.07 -32.58 -40.87
CA ALA A 6 -46.28 -31.35 -40.69
C ALA A 6 -45.26 -31.58 -39.57
N ALA A 7 -43.99 -31.57 -39.91
CA ALA A 7 -42.90 -31.61 -38.95
C ALA A 7 -42.68 -30.17 -38.42
N VAL A 8 -42.91 -29.98 -37.12
CA VAL A 8 -42.59 -28.74 -36.42
C VAL A 8 -41.13 -28.85 -35.97
N ILE A 9 -40.26 -28.07 -36.57
CA ILE A 9 -38.86 -27.88 -36.15
C ILE A 9 -38.84 -26.84 -35.04
N VAL A 10 -38.65 -27.27 -33.80
CA VAL A 10 -38.41 -26.39 -32.67
C VAL A 10 -36.92 -26.06 -32.65
N THR A 11 -36.58 -24.86 -33.13
CA THR A 11 -35.20 -24.34 -33.02
C THR A 11 -34.96 -23.85 -31.57
N LEU A 12 -34.19 -24.63 -30.81
CA LEU A 12 -33.77 -24.30 -29.47
C LEU A 12 -32.66 -23.24 -29.56
N CYS A 13 -33.01 -21.96 -29.44
CA CYS A 13 -32.03 -20.90 -29.25
C CYS A 13 -31.44 -21.01 -27.84
N THR A 14 -30.25 -21.61 -27.73
CA THR A 14 -29.44 -21.52 -26.50
C THR A 14 -28.90 -20.10 -26.41
N VAL A 15 -29.51 -19.31 -25.53
CA VAL A 15 -28.94 -18.02 -25.09
C VAL A 15 -27.74 -18.36 -24.24
N VAL A 16 -26.55 -18.25 -24.80
CA VAL A 16 -25.30 -18.24 -24.04
C VAL A 16 -25.28 -16.88 -23.34
N THR A 17 -25.72 -16.85 -22.09
CA THR A 17 -25.44 -15.72 -21.19
C THR A 17 -23.94 -15.76 -20.91
N GLY A 18 -23.18 -15.05 -21.75
CA GLY A 18 -21.81 -14.69 -21.43
C GLY A 18 -21.86 -13.87 -20.14
N PHE A 19 -21.39 -14.43 -19.05
CA PHE A 19 -20.97 -13.64 -17.91
C PHE A 19 -19.83 -12.74 -18.42
N ALA A 20 -20.16 -11.52 -18.81
CA ALA A 20 -19.22 -10.44 -18.83
C ALA A 20 -18.81 -10.28 -17.36
N GLY A 21 -17.65 -10.81 -17.01
CA GLY A 21 -17.03 -10.53 -15.74
C GLY A 21 -16.93 -9.00 -15.68
N ASP A 22 -17.60 -8.43 -14.69
CA ASP A 22 -17.49 -7.00 -14.39
C ASP A 22 -15.99 -6.73 -14.20
N GLY A 23 -15.40 -5.94 -15.10
CA GLY A 23 -13.95 -5.69 -15.16
C GLY A 23 -13.45 -4.80 -14.03
N THR A 24 -14.19 -4.67 -12.96
CA THR A 24 -13.77 -4.05 -11.71
C THR A 24 -12.75 -4.95 -11.04
N LEU A 25 -11.55 -4.40 -10.83
CA LEU A 25 -10.56 -5.02 -9.97
C LEU A 25 -11.21 -5.28 -8.60
N SER A 26 -11.09 -6.51 -8.12
CA SER A 26 -11.43 -6.79 -6.73
C SER A 26 -10.58 -5.87 -5.85
N LYS A 27 -11.23 -5.20 -4.91
CA LYS A 27 -10.52 -4.34 -3.95
C LYS A 27 -9.54 -5.21 -3.19
N PRO A 28 -8.24 -4.90 -3.18
CA PRO A 28 -7.29 -5.55 -2.28
C PRO A 28 -7.73 -5.39 -0.82
N ASP A 29 -7.24 -6.24 0.06
CA ASP A 29 -7.44 -6.17 1.51
C ASP A 29 -6.09 -6.42 2.20
N VAL A 30 -5.13 -5.53 1.90
CA VAL A 30 -3.73 -5.61 2.33
C VAL A 30 -3.43 -4.54 3.38
N LEU A 31 -3.86 -3.31 3.10
CA LEU A 31 -3.62 -2.14 3.95
C LEU A 31 -4.86 -1.79 4.77
N GLY A 32 -4.70 -0.97 5.81
CA GLY A 32 -5.77 -0.64 6.76
C GLY A 32 -7.00 0.03 6.11
N GLU A 33 -6.77 0.96 5.18
CA GLU A 33 -7.82 1.61 4.39
C GLU A 33 -7.34 1.73 2.94
N GLU A 34 -8.15 1.28 1.99
CA GLU A 34 -7.83 1.30 0.58
C GLU A 34 -9.00 1.84 -0.23
N ASN A 35 -8.70 2.71 -1.20
CA ASN A 35 -9.65 3.15 -2.20
C ASN A 35 -9.04 3.02 -3.58
N VAL A 36 -9.59 2.12 -4.42
CA VAL A 36 -9.07 1.82 -5.76
C VAL A 36 -10.01 2.43 -6.80
N MET A 37 -9.46 3.29 -7.65
CA MET A 37 -10.19 4.01 -8.72
C MET A 37 -9.84 3.45 -10.11
N LEU A 38 -9.08 2.35 -10.15
CA LEU A 38 -8.73 1.63 -11.36
C LEU A 38 -9.92 0.80 -11.86
N THR A 39 -10.08 0.75 -13.16
CA THR A 39 -11.04 -0.13 -13.85
C THR A 39 -10.38 -1.39 -14.42
N GLU A 40 -9.05 -1.38 -14.52
CA GLU A 40 -8.23 -2.48 -15.03
C GLU A 40 -6.86 -2.51 -14.36
N LYS A 41 -6.14 -3.62 -14.47
CA LYS A 41 -4.81 -3.82 -13.90
C LYS A 41 -3.80 -2.77 -14.39
N LEU A 42 -2.88 -2.34 -13.52
CA LEU A 42 -1.81 -1.40 -13.85
C LEU A 42 -0.95 -1.89 -15.02
N SER A 43 -0.72 -3.20 -15.11
CA SER A 43 0.07 -3.84 -16.19
C SER A 43 -0.47 -3.59 -17.61
N LYS A 44 -1.73 -3.20 -17.74
CA LYS A 44 -2.33 -2.87 -19.04
C LYS A 44 -1.83 -1.56 -19.63
N ASN A 45 -1.49 -0.59 -18.76
CA ASN A 45 -1.25 0.79 -19.17
C ASN A 45 0.10 1.34 -18.74
N TYR A 46 0.83 0.62 -17.88
CA TYR A 46 2.05 1.14 -17.26
C TYR A 46 3.18 0.11 -17.25
N ASP A 47 4.33 0.53 -17.78
CA ASP A 47 5.59 -0.22 -17.76
C ASP A 47 6.57 0.32 -16.69
N THR A 48 6.26 1.48 -16.12
CA THR A 48 7.15 2.21 -15.21
C THR A 48 6.43 2.54 -13.91
N PHE A 49 7.12 2.29 -12.79
CA PHE A 49 6.70 2.63 -11.44
C PHE A 49 7.77 3.49 -10.76
N ILE A 50 7.36 4.63 -10.21
CA ILE A 50 8.24 5.57 -9.50
C ILE A 50 7.75 5.74 -8.06
N VAL A 51 8.65 5.61 -7.10
CA VAL A 51 8.39 5.92 -5.70
C VAL A 51 8.97 7.30 -5.38
N ARG A 52 8.17 8.19 -4.80
CA ARG A 52 8.65 9.43 -4.17
C ARG A 52 8.88 9.19 -2.70
N ASP A 53 9.91 9.80 -2.15
CA ASP A 53 10.11 9.79 -0.70
C ASP A 53 8.89 10.36 0.00
N PHE A 54 8.41 9.65 1.01
CA PHE A 54 7.27 10.10 1.79
C PHE A 54 7.65 11.28 2.67
N SER A 55 6.85 12.35 2.62
CA SER A 55 7.04 13.50 3.50
C SER A 55 6.82 13.11 4.97
N THR A 56 7.62 13.69 5.86
CA THR A 56 7.39 13.62 7.32
C THR A 56 6.85 14.93 7.88
N GLU A 57 6.58 15.91 7.00
CA GLU A 57 6.06 17.21 7.39
C GLU A 57 4.61 17.08 7.88
N GLY A 58 4.31 17.74 9.01
CA GLY A 58 2.99 17.69 9.62
C GLY A 58 2.61 16.37 10.28
N ALA A 59 3.53 15.39 10.36
CA ALA A 59 3.27 14.15 11.07
C ALA A 59 3.06 14.40 12.56
N GLU A 60 1.99 13.83 13.11
CA GLU A 60 1.71 13.86 14.54
C GLU A 60 2.78 13.08 15.32
N ILE A 61 3.33 13.66 16.38
CA ILE A 61 4.31 13.00 17.25
C ILE A 61 3.65 12.78 18.62
N VAL A 62 3.46 11.52 18.98
CA VAL A 62 2.66 11.11 20.15
C VAL A 62 3.53 10.34 21.13
N ASN A 63 3.28 10.59 22.43
CA ASN A 63 3.93 9.89 23.53
C ASN A 63 5.46 9.97 23.52
N MET A 64 6.01 11.13 23.15
CA MET A 64 7.45 11.42 23.16
C MET A 64 7.74 12.64 24.01
N ASN A 65 8.79 12.56 24.82
CA ASN A 65 9.40 13.72 25.45
C ASN A 65 10.27 14.50 24.45
N ASP A 66 10.83 15.64 24.87
CA ASP A 66 11.58 16.52 23.96
C ASP A 66 12.91 15.90 23.49
N GLU A 67 13.57 15.10 24.32
CA GLU A 67 14.77 14.34 23.92
C GLU A 67 14.45 13.31 22.82
N GLU A 68 13.36 12.57 22.99
CA GLU A 68 12.89 11.58 22.01
C GLU A 68 12.48 12.23 20.68
N LYS A 69 11.83 13.42 20.74
CA LYS A 69 11.50 14.21 19.55
C LYS A 69 12.76 14.66 18.81
N GLY A 70 13.79 15.09 19.55
CA GLY A 70 15.09 15.43 18.97
C GLY A 70 15.72 14.25 18.24
N LYS A 71 15.79 13.09 18.88
CA LYS A 71 16.29 11.86 18.27
C LYS A 71 15.46 11.41 17.07
N LEU A 72 14.13 11.53 17.13
CA LEU A 72 13.26 11.25 15.99
C LEU A 72 13.59 12.16 14.80
N ALA A 73 13.78 13.47 15.05
CA ALA A 73 14.11 14.42 13.99
C ALA A 73 15.40 14.02 13.24
N GLU A 74 16.42 13.55 13.96
CA GLU A 74 17.69 13.10 13.38
C GLU A 74 17.53 11.85 12.50
N ILE A 75 16.65 10.91 12.88
CA ILE A 75 16.50 9.62 12.18
C ILE A 75 15.38 9.59 11.12
N LYS A 76 14.50 10.59 11.08
CA LYS A 76 13.43 10.68 10.06
C LYS A 76 13.93 10.45 8.63
N PRO A 77 15.04 11.05 8.16
CA PRO A 77 15.54 10.79 6.81
C PRO A 77 15.87 9.32 6.55
N GLU A 78 16.39 8.62 7.55
CA GLU A 78 16.71 7.19 7.44
C GLU A 78 15.43 6.35 7.39
N ILE A 79 14.41 6.68 8.21
CA ILE A 79 13.11 5.99 8.19
C ILE A 79 12.47 6.13 6.80
N VAL A 80 12.46 7.33 6.22
CA VAL A 80 11.96 7.59 4.85
C VAL A 80 12.71 6.75 3.83
N LYS A 81 14.05 6.75 3.91
CA LYS A 81 14.90 5.95 3.02
C LYS A 81 14.58 4.45 3.10
N VAL A 82 14.46 3.91 4.31
CA VAL A 82 14.14 2.49 4.54
C VAL A 82 12.79 2.13 3.92
N LEU A 83 11.76 2.98 4.11
CA LEU A 83 10.45 2.79 3.49
C LEU A 83 10.56 2.75 1.96
N THR A 84 11.19 3.78 1.36
CA THR A 84 11.35 3.88 -0.10
C THR A 84 12.13 2.70 -0.68
N GLU A 85 13.24 2.30 -0.05
CA GLU A 85 14.05 1.16 -0.50
C GLU A 85 13.30 -0.17 -0.38
N SER A 86 12.51 -0.36 0.69
CA SER A 86 11.68 -1.54 0.86
C SER A 86 10.62 -1.65 -0.24
N ILE A 87 9.88 -0.57 -0.50
CA ILE A 87 8.89 -0.52 -1.58
C ILE A 87 9.54 -0.86 -2.93
N VAL A 88 10.62 -0.16 -3.29
CA VAL A 88 11.32 -0.38 -4.58
C VAL A 88 11.79 -1.82 -4.72
N LYS A 89 12.37 -2.38 -3.68
CA LYS A 89 12.86 -3.77 -3.67
C LYS A 89 11.74 -4.77 -3.93
N HIS A 90 10.63 -4.63 -3.20
CA HIS A 90 9.55 -5.60 -3.25
C HIS A 90 8.70 -5.45 -4.52
N VAL A 91 8.42 -4.23 -4.97
CA VAL A 91 7.75 -4.00 -6.27
C VAL A 91 8.57 -4.58 -7.42
N LYS A 92 9.91 -4.40 -7.43
CA LYS A 92 10.80 -5.04 -8.44
C LYS A 92 10.72 -6.56 -8.44
N LYS A 93 10.59 -7.15 -7.25
CA LYS A 93 10.55 -8.61 -7.09
C LYS A 93 9.21 -9.21 -7.48
N GLU A 94 8.11 -8.50 -7.21
CA GLU A 94 6.76 -9.04 -7.20
C GLU A 94 5.90 -8.60 -8.38
N THR A 95 6.40 -7.66 -9.19
CA THR A 95 5.73 -7.20 -10.41
C THR A 95 6.65 -7.30 -11.62
N ALA A 96 6.09 -7.18 -12.83
CA ALA A 96 6.85 -7.16 -14.07
C ALA A 96 7.00 -5.74 -14.67
N PHE A 97 6.95 -4.68 -13.87
CA PHE A 97 7.29 -3.34 -14.35
C PHE A 97 8.69 -3.34 -14.96
N LYS A 98 8.84 -2.83 -16.18
CA LYS A 98 10.15 -2.73 -16.85
C LYS A 98 11.11 -1.79 -16.12
N THR A 99 10.56 -0.77 -15.48
CA THR A 99 11.32 0.21 -14.70
C THR A 99 10.66 0.43 -13.35
N VAL A 100 11.41 0.22 -12.27
CA VAL A 100 11.03 0.62 -10.91
C VAL A 100 12.18 1.44 -10.35
N ALA A 101 11.93 2.69 -9.98
CA ALA A 101 12.95 3.61 -9.47
C ALA A 101 12.37 4.50 -8.37
N SER A 102 13.24 5.19 -7.63
CA SER A 102 12.85 6.20 -6.65
C SER A 102 13.34 7.59 -7.04
N ASN A 103 12.58 8.61 -6.69
CA ASN A 103 12.92 10.02 -6.78
C ASN A 103 13.40 10.50 -8.18
N THR A 104 13.00 9.80 -9.23
CA THR A 104 13.37 10.15 -10.61
C THR A 104 12.16 10.69 -11.38
N THR A 105 12.42 11.54 -12.37
CA THR A 105 11.39 11.97 -13.31
C THR A 105 11.15 10.88 -14.36
N PRO A 106 9.91 10.38 -14.53
CA PRO A 106 9.63 9.38 -15.55
C PRO A 106 9.82 9.97 -16.95
N LYS A 107 10.39 9.19 -17.87
CA LYS A 107 10.58 9.58 -19.29
C LYS A 107 9.33 9.40 -20.15
N GLY A 108 8.24 8.90 -19.57
CA GLY A 108 6.97 8.64 -20.23
C GLY A 108 5.89 8.42 -19.20
N ARG A 109 4.80 7.78 -19.61
CA ARG A 109 3.69 7.47 -18.71
C ARG A 109 4.12 6.45 -17.65
N ALA A 110 3.90 6.78 -16.40
CA ALA A 110 4.28 5.96 -15.26
C ALA A 110 3.22 6.04 -14.16
N VAL A 111 3.20 5.03 -13.30
CA VAL A 111 2.58 5.14 -11.99
C VAL A 111 3.58 5.80 -11.04
N VAL A 112 3.16 6.83 -10.34
CA VAL A 112 3.95 7.48 -9.29
C VAL A 112 3.27 7.24 -7.95
N LEU A 113 4.00 6.66 -7.01
CA LEU A 113 3.61 6.56 -5.61
C LEU A 113 4.13 7.79 -4.86
N GLU A 114 3.21 8.50 -4.23
CA GLU A 114 3.46 9.64 -3.37
C GLU A 114 2.81 9.42 -2.01
N GLY A 115 3.39 9.93 -0.94
CA GLY A 115 2.79 9.77 0.38
C GLY A 115 3.43 10.61 1.47
N LYS A 116 2.92 10.42 2.66
CA LYS A 116 3.45 11.05 3.87
C LYS A 116 3.29 10.16 5.10
N PHE A 117 4.18 10.32 6.04
CA PHE A 117 3.95 9.86 7.40
C PHE A 117 2.91 10.77 8.06
N THR A 118 1.89 10.18 8.67
CA THR A 118 0.84 10.90 9.36
C THR A 118 1.02 10.89 10.87
N ARG A 119 1.72 9.85 11.40
CA ARG A 119 1.96 9.72 12.83
C ARG A 119 3.24 8.94 13.16
N PHE A 120 3.91 9.39 14.22
CA PHE A 120 4.95 8.66 14.95
C PHE A 120 4.54 8.55 16.42
N ASN A 121 4.27 7.36 16.90
CA ASN A 121 3.84 7.12 18.27
C ASN A 121 4.83 6.22 19.00
N ALA A 122 5.46 6.73 20.06
CA ALA A 122 6.38 5.94 20.90
C ALA A 122 5.65 4.91 21.79
N GLY A 123 4.33 5.00 21.89
CA GLY A 123 3.53 4.18 22.80
C GLY A 123 3.74 4.54 24.26
N HIS A 124 2.98 3.93 25.15
CA HIS A 124 3.09 4.18 26.58
C HIS A 124 4.09 3.25 27.26
N GLY A 125 5.19 3.80 27.80
CA GLY A 125 6.27 3.03 28.41
C GLY A 125 5.81 2.09 29.54
N ALA A 126 4.92 2.54 30.43
CA ALA A 126 4.40 1.73 31.53
C ALA A 126 3.57 0.53 31.00
N ALA A 127 2.70 0.74 30.02
CA ALA A 127 1.89 -0.32 29.45
C ALA A 127 2.77 -1.35 28.70
N LYS A 128 3.83 -0.90 28.02
CA LYS A 128 4.80 -1.80 27.39
C LYS A 128 5.51 -2.70 28.41
N PHE A 129 5.90 -2.13 29.54
CA PHE A 129 6.62 -2.87 30.58
C PHE A 129 5.76 -3.97 31.23
N PHE A 130 4.48 -3.67 31.51
CA PHE A 130 3.59 -4.59 32.23
C PHE A 130 2.81 -5.56 31.30
N LEU A 131 2.45 -5.15 30.11
CA LEU A 131 1.56 -5.90 29.22
C LEU A 131 2.29 -6.55 28.04
N GLY A 132 3.51 -6.13 27.73
CA GLY A 132 4.33 -6.70 26.65
C GLY A 132 3.56 -6.78 25.31
N TRP A 133 3.52 -7.97 24.73
CA TRP A 133 2.89 -8.23 23.42
C TRP A 133 1.35 -8.11 23.42
N VAL A 134 0.70 -8.21 24.57
CA VAL A 134 -0.76 -8.03 24.72
C VAL A 134 -1.18 -6.59 24.96
N ALA A 135 -0.24 -5.62 24.92
CA ALA A 135 -0.58 -4.21 25.07
C ALA A 135 -1.59 -3.75 24.00
N PRO A 136 -2.61 -2.94 24.37
CA PRO A 136 -3.52 -2.34 23.39
C PRO A 136 -2.77 -1.57 22.31
N GLU A 137 -3.35 -1.46 21.10
CA GLU A 137 -2.71 -0.77 19.95
C GLU A 137 -2.23 0.64 20.30
N GLY A 138 -3.01 1.42 21.06
CA GLY A 138 -2.63 2.76 21.51
C GLY A 138 -1.43 2.81 22.46
N ALA A 139 -1.08 1.68 23.09
CA ALA A 139 0.10 1.55 23.98
C ALA A 139 1.35 1.07 23.24
N LYS A 140 1.20 0.57 22.01
CA LYS A 140 2.31 0.08 21.20
C LYS A 140 2.99 1.23 20.44
N THR A 141 4.28 1.04 20.14
CA THR A 141 4.97 1.90 19.18
C THR A 141 4.38 1.67 17.78
N ASN A 142 4.07 2.75 17.07
CA ASN A 142 3.56 2.62 15.71
C ASN A 142 3.95 3.81 14.83
N ILE A 143 3.96 3.56 13.52
CA ILE A 143 3.98 4.59 12.48
C ILE A 143 2.71 4.47 11.64
N SER A 144 2.20 5.61 11.18
CA SER A 144 1.09 5.65 10.24
C SER A 144 1.50 6.42 8.99
N VAL A 145 1.04 5.95 7.85
CA VAL A 145 1.29 6.56 6.54
C VAL A 145 -0.01 6.75 5.77
N SER A 146 -0.01 7.73 4.88
CA SER A 146 -1.03 7.92 3.85
C SER A 146 -0.33 8.01 2.50
N GLY A 147 -0.85 7.33 1.50
CA GLY A 147 -0.26 7.33 0.16
C GLY A 147 -1.29 7.32 -0.95
N ARG A 148 -0.83 7.66 -2.16
CA ARG A 148 -1.62 7.62 -3.37
C ARG A 148 -0.79 7.18 -4.56
N LEU A 149 -1.42 6.48 -5.49
CA LEU A 149 -0.89 6.19 -6.81
C LEU A 149 -1.47 7.19 -7.80
N VAL A 150 -0.64 7.82 -8.60
CA VAL A 150 -1.07 8.78 -9.63
C VAL A 150 -0.47 8.45 -10.99
N ASP A 151 -1.22 8.74 -12.04
CA ASP A 151 -0.71 8.73 -13.42
C ASP A 151 0.17 9.95 -13.64
N SER A 152 1.42 9.75 -14.02
CA SER A 152 2.43 10.82 -14.14
C SER A 152 2.12 11.85 -15.23
N VAL A 153 1.30 11.51 -16.21
CA VAL A 153 0.98 12.39 -17.35
C VAL A 153 -0.29 13.19 -17.08
N THR A 154 -1.31 12.53 -16.57
CA THR A 154 -2.64 13.16 -16.37
C THR A 154 -2.84 13.71 -14.96
N GLY A 155 -2.03 13.29 -13.99
CA GLY A 155 -2.24 13.57 -12.58
C GLY A 155 -3.45 12.85 -11.97
N LYS A 156 -4.10 11.95 -12.75
CA LYS A 156 -5.26 11.20 -12.27
C LYS A 156 -4.85 10.29 -11.12
N GLU A 157 -5.61 10.34 -10.04
CA GLU A 157 -5.48 9.42 -8.92
C GLU A 157 -5.99 8.03 -9.31
N LEU A 158 -5.19 7.02 -9.05
CA LEU A 158 -5.44 5.61 -9.42
C LEU A 158 -5.85 4.79 -8.20
N ALA A 159 -5.26 5.07 -7.06
CA ALA A 159 -5.61 4.48 -5.77
C ALA A 159 -5.09 5.36 -4.63
N THR A 160 -5.72 5.25 -3.46
CA THR A 160 -5.26 5.85 -2.21
C THR A 160 -5.28 4.83 -1.09
N PHE A 161 -4.46 5.05 -0.07
CA PHE A 161 -4.46 4.19 1.12
C PHE A 161 -4.04 4.96 2.37
N ASN A 162 -4.46 4.42 3.52
CA ASN A 162 -3.93 4.74 4.85
C ASN A 162 -3.55 3.43 5.53
N ASP A 163 -2.40 3.40 6.19
CA ASP A 163 -2.02 2.22 6.96
C ASP A 163 -1.23 2.57 8.21
N THR A 164 -1.27 1.67 9.20
CA THR A 164 -0.57 1.82 10.47
C THR A 164 0.13 0.52 10.83
N ARG A 165 1.46 0.58 10.98
CA ARG A 165 2.25 -0.53 11.49
C ARG A 165 2.58 -0.37 12.96
N SER A 166 2.19 -1.38 13.72
CA SER A 166 2.39 -1.45 15.16
C SER A 166 3.25 -2.65 15.52
N GLY A 167 3.97 -2.54 16.63
CA GLY A 167 4.78 -3.63 17.15
C GLY A 167 6.21 -3.61 16.64
N GLY A 168 6.89 -4.69 16.82
CA GLY A 168 8.30 -4.95 16.56
C GLY A 168 8.85 -5.78 17.70
N GLU A 169 9.32 -6.99 17.42
CA GLU A 169 10.04 -7.79 18.41
C GLU A 169 11.26 -7.00 18.87
N GLY A 170 11.34 -6.68 20.16
CA GLY A 170 12.47 -5.96 20.76
C GLY A 170 12.16 -4.58 21.33
N SER A 171 10.89 -4.15 21.37
CA SER A 171 10.51 -2.84 21.91
C SER A 171 10.70 -2.69 23.45
N THR A 172 11.16 -3.70 24.13
CA THR A 172 11.35 -3.69 25.61
C THR A 172 12.67 -3.08 26.05
N MET A 173 13.67 -2.96 25.19
CA MET A 173 14.99 -2.40 25.54
C MET A 173 15.66 -1.59 24.43
N GLY A 174 15.04 -1.40 23.30
CA GLY A 174 15.66 -0.77 22.15
C GLY A 174 15.21 0.66 21.92
N PHE A 175 16.16 1.45 21.54
CA PHE A 175 16.01 2.78 21.00
C PHE A 175 14.82 2.84 20.01
N VAL A 176 13.83 3.70 20.28
CA VAL A 176 12.59 3.87 19.49
C VAL A 176 12.87 3.97 17.98
N GLY A 177 14.01 4.54 17.59
CA GLY A 177 14.46 4.63 16.21
C GLY A 177 14.69 3.31 15.50
N TYR A 178 15.14 2.27 16.22
CA TYR A 178 15.30 0.93 15.63
C TYR A 178 13.94 0.32 15.28
N VAL A 179 12.96 0.48 16.17
CA VAL A 179 11.59 -0.01 15.95
C VAL A 179 10.96 0.67 14.75
N TYR A 180 11.10 1.99 14.59
CA TYR A 180 10.56 2.70 13.44
C TYR A 180 11.18 2.28 12.11
N ARG A 181 12.46 1.90 12.08
CA ARG A 181 13.07 1.35 10.85
C ARG A 181 12.47 0.00 10.47
N ILE A 182 12.25 -0.89 11.45
CA ILE A 182 11.57 -2.18 11.21
C ILE A 182 10.17 -1.91 10.69
N GLN A 183 9.39 -1.08 11.37
CA GLN A 183 8.04 -0.74 10.95
C GLN A 183 7.98 -0.10 9.55
N ALA A 184 8.93 0.78 9.22
CA ALA A 184 9.03 1.36 7.88
C ALA A 184 9.38 0.32 6.81
N LYS A 185 10.24 -0.65 7.13
CA LYS A 185 10.55 -1.75 6.23
C LYS A 185 9.32 -2.62 5.99
N ASP A 186 8.64 -3.04 7.06
CA ASP A 186 7.44 -3.88 6.98
C ASP A 186 6.30 -3.13 6.25
N GLN A 187 6.14 -1.83 6.53
CA GLN A 187 5.20 -0.96 5.81
C GLN A 187 5.49 -0.94 4.31
N GLY A 188 6.76 -0.91 3.92
CA GLY A 188 7.16 -0.92 2.51
C GLY A 188 6.87 -2.26 1.82
N GLU A 189 6.96 -3.38 2.54
CA GLU A 189 6.59 -4.72 2.05
C GLU A 189 5.09 -4.80 1.76
N GLU A 190 4.25 -4.33 2.70
CA GLU A 190 2.79 -4.34 2.54
C GLU A 190 2.30 -3.38 1.43
N ILE A 191 2.91 -2.18 1.34
CA ILE A 191 2.61 -1.28 0.21
C ILE A 191 2.96 -1.94 -1.13
N ALA A 192 4.06 -2.68 -1.19
CA ALA A 192 4.43 -3.40 -2.41
C ALA A 192 3.46 -4.55 -2.72
N GLU A 193 2.97 -5.26 -1.71
CA GLU A 193 1.92 -6.29 -1.89
C GLU A 193 0.62 -5.66 -2.42
N PHE A 194 0.19 -4.53 -1.85
CA PHE A 194 -0.94 -3.76 -2.37
C PHE A 194 -0.76 -3.39 -3.86
N ILE A 195 0.43 -2.91 -4.24
CA ILE A 195 0.74 -2.57 -5.64
C ILE A 195 0.70 -3.81 -6.53
N LYS A 196 1.19 -4.95 -6.05
CA LYS A 196 1.14 -6.24 -6.76
C LYS A 196 -0.30 -6.67 -7.03
N GLU A 197 -1.20 -6.52 -6.06
CA GLU A 197 -2.62 -6.83 -6.23
C GLU A 197 -3.28 -5.94 -7.30
N LEU A 198 -2.78 -4.73 -7.52
CA LEU A 198 -3.26 -3.82 -8.56
C LEU A 198 -2.56 -4.06 -9.93
N TYR A 199 -1.41 -4.75 -9.95
CA TYR A 199 -0.61 -5.03 -11.15
C TYR A 199 -1.11 -6.27 -11.88
#